data_aab7f51a5e10e7b8349058ba4e86424e
#
_entry.id   aab7f51a5e10e7b8349058ba4e86424e
#
_cell.length_a   1.000
_cell.length_b   1.000
_cell.length_c   1.000
_cell.angle_alpha   90.00
_cell.angle_beta   90.00
_cell.angle_gamma   90.00
#
_symmetry.space_group_name_H-M   'P 1'
#
loop_
_entity.id
_entity.type
_entity.pdbx_description
1 polymer ?
#
loop_
_entity_poly.entity_id
_entity_poly.type
_entity_poly.pdbx_seq_one_letter_code
_entity_poly.pdbx_strand_id
1 'polypeptide(L)'
;MVIDGKPHGPHKGVATCQTYMRSFSNGDEIVIEPWRAKAFPIVKDLVCDRKSFDRIQQAGGFISVRTGSAPDANSVPVPKENSDLAMDAAQCIGCGACVAACKNASAMLFVAAKVSHLGLVPQGQPERYKRVKAMVDQMDTEGFGACTVTGSCEAVCPKEISLDFIARMNRDYAVSLIQGDPKQVAGGGAG
;
A
#
# COMPACT_ATOMS: atom_id res chain seq x y z
N MET A 1 7.32 -5.26 13.87
CA MET A 1 7.24 -6.17 15.02
C MET A 1 5.97 -5.89 15.82
N VAL A 2 5.55 -6.86 16.59
CA VAL A 2 4.42 -6.75 17.54
C VAL A 2 5.00 -6.54 18.93
N ILE A 3 4.43 -5.64 19.70
CA ILE A 3 4.79 -5.39 21.11
C ILE A 3 3.51 -5.58 21.93
N ASP A 4 3.54 -6.50 22.89
CA ASP A 4 2.40 -6.84 23.75
C ASP A 4 1.11 -7.11 22.96
N GLY A 5 1.23 -7.89 21.88
CA GLY A 5 0.13 -8.25 20.98
C GLY A 5 -0.35 -7.13 20.06
N LYS A 6 0.26 -5.93 20.08
CA LYS A 6 -0.12 -4.79 19.24
C LYS A 6 0.94 -4.52 18.17
N PRO A 7 0.56 -4.44 16.87
CA PRO A 7 1.47 -4.00 15.82
C PRO A 7 2.06 -2.63 16.14
N HIS A 8 3.38 -2.51 16.09
CA HIS A 8 4.17 -1.33 16.43
C HIS A 8 4.17 -0.90 17.91
N GLY A 9 3.35 -1.46 18.78
CA GLY A 9 3.31 -1.15 20.21
C GLY A 9 2.03 -0.44 20.67
N PRO A 10 2.05 0.14 21.87
CA PRO A 10 0.84 0.58 22.55
C PRO A 10 0.16 1.80 21.95
N HIS A 11 0.89 2.64 21.18
CA HIS A 11 0.40 3.92 20.70
C HIS A 11 -0.08 3.86 19.26
N LYS A 12 -1.25 4.45 18.99
CA LYS A 12 -1.78 4.62 17.63
C LYS A 12 -0.93 5.67 16.86
N GLY A 13 -0.78 5.48 15.55
CA GLY A 13 -0.06 6.44 14.69
C GLY A 13 1.45 6.49 14.93
N VAL A 14 2.01 5.53 15.68
CA VAL A 14 3.43 5.51 16.07
C VAL A 14 4.07 4.21 15.60
N ALA A 15 5.22 4.31 14.94
CA ALA A 15 6.04 3.15 14.59
C ALA A 15 6.86 2.69 15.80
N THR A 16 7.26 1.41 15.82
CA THR A 16 8.07 0.84 16.91
C THR A 16 9.31 1.66 17.25
N CYS A 17 10.00 2.21 16.23
CA CYS A 17 11.18 3.04 16.44
C CYS A 17 10.90 4.41 17.09
N GLN A 18 9.65 4.80 17.17
CA GLN A 18 9.18 6.05 17.81
C GLN A 18 8.55 5.79 19.19
N THR A 19 8.47 4.54 19.64
CA THR A 19 7.94 4.20 20.95
C THR A 19 8.95 4.53 22.03
N TYR A 20 8.56 5.39 22.96
CA TYR A 20 9.43 5.79 24.08
C TYR A 20 9.40 4.76 25.20
N MET A 21 10.56 4.45 25.78
CA MET A 21 10.65 3.55 26.94
C MET A 21 9.85 4.05 28.15
N ARG A 22 9.67 5.35 28.29
CA ARG A 22 8.79 5.95 29.33
C ARG A 22 7.30 5.58 29.22
N SER A 23 6.91 4.91 28.11
CA SER A 23 5.56 4.35 27.92
C SER A 23 5.35 3.06 28.70
N PHE A 24 6.42 2.52 29.29
CA PHE A 24 6.43 1.31 30.11
C PHE A 24 6.84 1.67 31.54
N SER A 25 6.30 0.94 32.52
CA SER A 25 6.62 1.12 33.94
C SER A 25 7.81 0.25 34.34
N ASN A 26 8.45 0.60 35.47
CA ASN A 26 9.50 -0.23 36.02
C ASN A 26 8.92 -1.60 36.46
N GLY A 27 9.50 -2.66 35.94
CA GLY A 27 9.07 -4.04 36.23
C GLY A 27 8.09 -4.61 35.20
N ASP A 28 7.67 -3.85 34.18
CA ASP A 28 6.86 -4.38 33.08
C ASP A 28 7.65 -5.43 32.28
N GLU A 29 7.01 -6.54 32.00
CA GLU A 29 7.50 -7.52 31.03
C GLU A 29 7.00 -7.13 29.64
N ILE A 30 7.92 -6.87 28.71
CA ILE A 30 7.61 -6.46 27.36
C ILE A 30 7.79 -7.65 26.42
N VAL A 31 6.69 -8.13 25.81
CA VAL A 31 6.71 -9.23 24.85
C VAL A 31 6.88 -8.68 23.44
N ILE A 32 7.95 -9.08 22.76
CA ILE A 32 8.27 -8.66 21.39
C ILE A 32 8.18 -9.85 20.46
N GLU A 33 7.40 -9.71 19.37
CA GLU A 33 7.12 -10.78 18.43
C GLU A 33 7.28 -10.33 16.98
N PRO A 34 7.59 -11.26 16.05
CA PRO A 34 7.54 -10.97 14.61
C PRO A 34 6.10 -10.78 14.12
N TRP A 35 5.92 -10.37 12.85
CA TRP A 35 4.60 -10.36 12.22
C TRP A 35 4.06 -11.79 12.12
N ARG A 36 2.92 -12.05 12.75
CA ARG A 36 2.23 -13.34 12.72
C ARG A 36 1.23 -13.41 11.56
N ALA A 37 1.67 -13.22 10.34
CA ALA A 37 0.84 -13.39 9.15
C ALA A 37 1.39 -14.55 8.33
N LYS A 38 0.51 -15.46 7.88
CA LYS A 38 0.89 -16.59 7.01
C LYS A 38 1.69 -16.16 5.79
N ALA A 39 1.35 -14.99 5.25
CA ALA A 39 1.99 -14.40 4.08
C ALA A 39 3.35 -13.77 4.36
N PHE A 40 3.76 -13.66 5.64
CA PHE A 40 5.11 -13.28 6.08
C PHE A 40 5.75 -14.43 6.86
N PRO A 41 6.24 -15.48 6.19
CA PRO A 41 6.89 -16.59 6.88
C PRO A 41 8.03 -16.10 7.76
N ILE A 42 8.13 -16.63 8.98
CA ILE A 42 9.23 -16.33 9.89
C ILE A 42 10.47 -17.06 9.40
N VAL A 43 11.53 -16.31 9.16
CA VAL A 43 12.85 -16.87 8.78
C VAL A 43 13.62 -17.27 10.02
N LYS A 44 13.74 -16.33 10.98
CA LYS A 44 14.40 -16.55 12.26
C LYS A 44 14.08 -15.40 13.22
N ASP A 45 13.77 -15.70 14.46
CA ASP A 45 13.50 -14.74 15.53
C ASP A 45 12.46 -13.68 15.11
N LEU A 46 12.84 -12.42 15.01
CA LEU A 46 11.97 -11.31 14.59
C LEU A 46 11.98 -11.06 13.07
N VAL A 47 12.74 -11.85 12.30
CA VAL A 47 12.90 -11.67 10.85
C VAL A 47 11.84 -12.46 10.11
N CYS A 48 11.02 -11.75 9.32
CA CYS A 48 10.03 -12.34 8.41
C CYS A 48 10.46 -12.19 6.95
N ASP A 49 10.11 -13.16 6.10
CA ASP A 49 10.26 -13.02 4.65
C ASP A 49 9.20 -12.06 4.11
N ARG A 50 9.63 -10.99 3.47
CA ARG A 50 8.80 -9.93 2.92
C ARG A 50 8.89 -9.78 1.41
N LYS A 51 9.52 -10.74 0.72
CA LYS A 51 9.70 -10.71 -0.74
C LYS A 51 8.38 -10.62 -1.50
N SER A 52 7.28 -11.10 -0.92
CA SER A 52 5.93 -10.93 -1.49
C SER A 52 5.54 -9.46 -1.67
N PHE A 53 5.87 -8.59 -0.71
CA PHE A 53 5.67 -7.14 -0.84
C PHE A 53 6.54 -6.53 -1.94
N ASP A 54 7.79 -7.00 -2.06
CA ASP A 54 8.70 -6.53 -3.10
C ASP A 54 8.17 -6.90 -4.49
N ARG A 55 7.64 -8.12 -4.66
CA ARG A 55 7.02 -8.55 -5.93
C ARG A 55 5.77 -7.74 -6.27
N ILE A 56 4.93 -7.42 -5.29
CA ILE A 56 3.78 -6.53 -5.50
C ILE A 56 4.25 -5.13 -5.93
N GLN A 57 5.28 -4.60 -5.27
CA GLN A 57 5.86 -3.31 -5.61
C GLN A 57 6.45 -3.30 -7.02
N GLN A 58 7.15 -4.36 -7.41
CA GLN A 58 7.73 -4.54 -8.74
C GLN A 58 6.67 -4.64 -9.84
N ALA A 59 5.47 -5.12 -9.53
CA ALA A 59 4.39 -5.24 -10.51
C ALA A 59 3.88 -3.89 -11.05
N GLY A 60 4.02 -2.79 -10.28
CA GLY A 60 3.52 -1.49 -10.73
C GLY A 60 3.78 -0.31 -9.80
N GLY A 61 4.48 -0.51 -8.69
CA GLY A 61 4.72 0.53 -7.69
C GLY A 61 5.75 1.58 -8.08
N PHE A 62 5.90 1.85 -9.37
CA PHE A 62 6.88 2.77 -9.95
C PHE A 62 6.27 3.53 -11.15
N ILE A 63 7.00 4.50 -11.67
CA ILE A 63 6.68 5.22 -12.91
C ILE A 63 7.74 4.83 -13.95
N SER A 64 7.30 4.28 -15.10
CA SER A 64 8.18 3.89 -16.21
C SER A 64 8.04 4.82 -17.42
N VAL A 65 6.95 5.57 -17.49
CA VAL A 65 6.70 6.50 -18.59
C VAL A 65 7.49 7.79 -18.37
N ARG A 66 8.22 8.20 -19.41
CA ARG A 66 8.90 9.51 -19.41
C ARG A 66 7.87 10.61 -19.57
N THR A 67 7.68 11.44 -18.55
CA THR A 67 6.67 12.49 -18.51
C THR A 67 7.20 13.88 -18.92
N GLY A 68 8.42 13.95 -19.45
CA GLY A 68 9.04 15.21 -19.91
C GLY A 68 9.77 15.98 -18.82
N SER A 69 10.02 17.26 -19.10
CA SER A 69 10.66 18.21 -18.19
C SER A 69 9.65 18.82 -17.22
N ALA A 70 10.14 19.62 -16.27
CA ALA A 70 9.28 20.45 -15.44
C ALA A 70 8.33 21.31 -16.30
N PRO A 71 7.04 21.45 -15.92
CA PRO A 71 6.11 22.27 -16.66
C PRO A 71 6.51 23.76 -16.60
N ASP A 72 6.08 24.52 -17.60
CA ASP A 72 6.27 25.96 -17.63
C ASP A 72 5.59 26.63 -16.43
N ALA A 73 6.09 27.81 -16.02
CA ALA A 73 5.55 28.55 -14.90
C ALA A 73 4.05 28.90 -15.02
N ASN A 74 3.54 28.96 -16.27
CA ASN A 74 2.13 29.22 -16.55
C ASN A 74 1.27 27.96 -16.73
N SER A 75 1.83 26.76 -16.54
CA SER A 75 1.06 25.52 -16.62
C SER A 75 0.04 25.44 -15.48
N VAL A 76 -1.09 24.80 -15.75
CA VAL A 76 -2.13 24.57 -14.74
C VAL A 76 -1.56 23.71 -13.62
N PRO A 77 -1.51 24.20 -12.37
CA PRO A 77 -1.00 23.41 -11.25
C PRO A 77 -1.92 22.22 -10.95
N VAL A 78 -1.35 21.20 -10.34
CA VAL A 78 -2.12 20.08 -9.81
C VAL A 78 -3.10 20.61 -8.74
N PRO A 79 -4.38 20.22 -8.75
CA PRO A 79 -5.31 20.58 -7.68
C PRO A 79 -4.73 20.20 -6.31
N LYS A 80 -4.82 21.16 -5.37
CA LYS A 80 -4.25 20.96 -4.02
C LYS A 80 -4.78 19.68 -3.36
N GLU A 81 -6.07 19.43 -3.44
CA GLU A 81 -6.72 18.25 -2.88
C GLU A 81 -6.10 16.93 -3.41
N ASN A 82 -5.85 16.85 -4.72
CA ASN A 82 -5.20 15.67 -5.30
C ASN A 82 -3.75 15.53 -4.83
N SER A 83 -3.04 16.64 -4.69
CA SER A 83 -1.68 16.64 -4.18
C SER A 83 -1.62 16.20 -2.72
N ASP A 84 -2.49 16.73 -1.88
CA ASP A 84 -2.56 16.40 -0.45
C ASP A 84 -2.89 14.90 -0.29
N LEU A 85 -3.93 14.39 -0.97
CA LEU A 85 -4.28 12.97 -0.96
C LEU A 85 -3.15 12.07 -1.50
N ALA A 86 -2.42 12.52 -2.52
CA ALA A 86 -1.27 11.78 -3.04
C ALA A 86 -0.17 11.67 -1.98
N MET A 87 0.11 12.76 -1.27
CA MET A 87 1.12 12.79 -0.22
C MET A 87 0.71 11.98 0.99
N ASP A 88 -0.58 12.01 1.39
CA ASP A 88 -1.10 11.16 2.46
C ASP A 88 -0.92 9.67 2.12
N ALA A 89 -1.28 9.28 0.90
CA ALA A 89 -1.05 7.91 0.44
C ALA A 89 0.45 7.55 0.36
N ALA A 90 1.31 8.51 -0.01
CA ALA A 90 2.76 8.33 -0.11
C ALA A 90 3.45 8.09 1.24
N GLN A 91 2.82 8.45 2.36
CA GLN A 91 3.35 8.21 3.70
C GLN A 91 3.52 6.72 4.03
N CYS A 92 2.92 5.82 3.27
CA CYS A 92 3.03 4.39 3.49
C CYS A 92 4.50 3.93 3.45
N ILE A 93 5.00 3.43 4.58
CA ILE A 93 6.38 2.92 4.73
C ILE A 93 6.52 1.43 4.41
N GLY A 94 5.44 0.78 3.95
CA GLY A 94 5.45 -0.63 3.61
C GLY A 94 5.82 -1.57 4.77
N CYS A 95 5.50 -1.23 6.01
CA CYS A 95 5.92 -1.98 7.21
C CYS A 95 5.26 -3.36 7.34
N GLY A 96 4.07 -3.58 6.76
CA GLY A 96 3.32 -4.82 6.85
C GLY A 96 2.39 -4.95 8.06
N ALA A 97 2.28 -3.93 8.92
CA ALA A 97 1.37 -3.95 10.07
C ALA A 97 -0.10 -4.17 9.68
N CYS A 98 -0.52 -3.58 8.55
CA CYS A 98 -1.86 -3.76 7.99
C CYS A 98 -2.19 -5.22 7.68
N VAL A 99 -1.24 -5.97 7.14
CA VAL A 99 -1.40 -7.42 6.88
C VAL A 99 -1.41 -8.20 8.18
N ALA A 100 -0.49 -7.89 9.09
CA ALA A 100 -0.37 -8.58 10.38
C ALA A 100 -1.60 -8.41 11.28
N ALA A 101 -2.28 -7.27 11.20
CA ALA A 101 -3.50 -6.99 11.96
C ALA A 101 -4.78 -7.47 11.28
N CYS A 102 -4.73 -7.76 9.98
CA CYS A 102 -5.89 -8.17 9.22
C CYS A 102 -6.23 -9.64 9.49
N LYS A 103 -7.49 -9.94 9.81
CA LYS A 103 -7.97 -11.33 10.00
C LYS A 103 -7.74 -12.22 8.77
N ASN A 104 -7.75 -11.61 7.59
CA ASN A 104 -7.56 -12.30 6.31
C ASN A 104 -6.13 -12.15 5.78
N ALA A 105 -5.22 -11.53 6.52
CA ALA A 105 -3.86 -11.20 6.08
C ALA A 105 -3.84 -10.43 4.73
N SER A 106 -4.80 -9.52 4.50
CA SER A 106 -4.93 -8.78 3.24
C SER A 106 -3.95 -7.61 3.16
N ALA A 107 -3.32 -7.43 2.00
CA ALA A 107 -2.43 -6.30 1.70
C ALA A 107 -3.15 -5.13 1.00
N MET A 108 -4.49 -5.12 0.98
CA MET A 108 -5.28 -4.11 0.26
C MET A 108 -4.89 -2.68 0.61
N LEU A 109 -4.65 -2.36 1.89
CA LEU A 109 -4.27 -1.00 2.27
C LEU A 109 -2.88 -0.62 1.74
N PHE A 110 -1.92 -1.55 1.74
CA PHE A 110 -0.59 -1.34 1.19
C PHE A 110 -0.64 -1.06 -0.32
N VAL A 111 -1.36 -1.89 -1.08
CA VAL A 111 -1.52 -1.73 -2.53
C VAL A 111 -2.29 -0.45 -2.85
N ALA A 112 -3.39 -0.20 -2.14
CA ALA A 112 -4.23 0.98 -2.31
C ALA A 112 -3.46 2.29 -2.08
N ALA A 113 -2.60 2.34 -1.07
CA ALA A 113 -1.75 3.50 -0.81
C ALA A 113 -0.83 3.79 -2.01
N LYS A 114 -0.15 2.78 -2.55
CA LYS A 114 0.76 2.97 -3.68
C LYS A 114 0.01 3.30 -4.98
N VAL A 115 -1.09 2.62 -5.26
CA VAL A 115 -1.94 2.90 -6.43
C VAL A 115 -2.52 4.31 -6.36
N SER A 116 -3.01 4.73 -5.19
CA SER A 116 -3.57 6.07 -5.01
C SER A 116 -2.51 7.16 -5.11
N HIS A 117 -1.35 6.97 -4.46
CA HIS A 117 -0.22 7.89 -4.56
C HIS A 117 0.11 8.18 -6.03
N LEU A 118 0.45 7.15 -6.81
CA LEU A 118 0.85 7.31 -8.20
C LEU A 118 -0.32 7.66 -9.14
N GLY A 119 -1.54 7.27 -8.79
CA GLY A 119 -2.75 7.56 -9.56
C GLY A 119 -3.32 8.98 -9.33
N LEU A 120 -2.83 9.74 -8.36
CA LEU A 120 -3.23 11.12 -8.09
C LEU A 120 -2.25 12.15 -8.64
N VAL A 121 -0.99 11.75 -8.88
CA VAL A 121 0.02 12.64 -9.46
C VAL A 121 0.00 12.57 -10.99
N PRO A 122 0.30 13.68 -11.69
CA PRO A 122 0.29 13.71 -13.16
C PRO A 122 1.22 12.69 -13.79
N GLN A 123 2.38 12.45 -13.20
CA GLN A 123 3.39 11.53 -13.69
C GLN A 123 2.91 10.07 -13.72
N GLY A 124 1.96 9.72 -12.87
CA GLY A 124 1.42 8.37 -12.78
C GLY A 124 0.18 8.12 -13.63
N GLN A 125 -0.42 9.17 -14.24
CA GLN A 125 -1.67 9.05 -15.02
C GLN A 125 -1.56 8.14 -16.24
N PRO A 126 -0.50 8.19 -17.06
CA PRO A 126 -0.40 7.33 -18.24
C PRO A 126 -0.46 5.82 -17.94
N GLU A 127 -0.04 5.42 -16.76
CA GLU A 127 0.02 4.02 -16.32
C GLU A 127 -1.04 3.68 -15.26
N ARG A 128 -1.94 4.59 -14.93
CA ARG A 128 -2.87 4.47 -13.79
C ARG A 128 -3.64 3.15 -13.79
N TYR A 129 -4.32 2.84 -14.87
CA TYR A 129 -5.18 1.66 -14.97
C TYR A 129 -4.38 0.36 -15.16
N LYS A 130 -3.29 0.40 -15.90
CA LYS A 130 -2.37 -0.72 -16.02
C LYS A 130 -1.74 -1.07 -14.66
N ARG A 131 -1.33 -0.06 -13.89
CA ARG A 131 -0.74 -0.21 -12.57
C ARG A 131 -1.68 -0.89 -11.61
N VAL A 132 -2.93 -0.38 -11.48
CA VAL A 132 -3.88 -0.94 -10.53
C VAL A 132 -4.16 -2.41 -10.83
N LYS A 133 -4.36 -2.75 -12.11
CA LYS A 133 -4.58 -4.14 -12.52
C LYS A 133 -3.38 -5.02 -12.16
N ALA A 134 -2.18 -4.63 -12.57
CA ALA A 134 -0.97 -5.43 -12.33
C ALA A 134 -0.67 -5.63 -10.84
N MET A 135 -0.85 -4.60 -10.01
CA MET A 135 -0.58 -4.70 -8.57
C MET A 135 -1.65 -5.50 -7.83
N VAL A 136 -2.92 -5.41 -8.24
CA VAL A 136 -3.99 -6.21 -7.65
C VAL A 136 -3.85 -7.68 -8.06
N ASP A 137 -3.61 -7.97 -9.33
CA ASP A 137 -3.39 -9.35 -9.81
C ASP A 137 -2.17 -9.99 -9.10
N GLN A 138 -1.10 -9.23 -8.89
CA GLN A 138 0.06 -9.73 -8.15
C GLN A 138 -0.27 -9.96 -6.66
N MET A 139 -1.03 -9.05 -6.04
CA MET A 139 -1.47 -9.20 -4.66
C MET A 139 -2.32 -10.47 -4.47
N ASP A 140 -3.21 -10.76 -5.42
CA ASP A 140 -4.04 -11.97 -5.40
C ASP A 140 -3.18 -13.23 -5.58
N THR A 141 -2.19 -13.18 -6.48
CA THR A 141 -1.22 -14.26 -6.70
C THR A 141 -0.41 -14.58 -5.45
N GLU A 142 -0.05 -13.57 -4.66
CA GLU A 142 0.66 -13.73 -3.39
C GLU A 142 -0.26 -14.18 -2.23
N GLY A 143 -1.57 -14.28 -2.47
CA GLY A 143 -2.54 -14.71 -1.46
C GLY A 143 -2.97 -13.61 -0.48
N PHE A 144 -2.78 -12.34 -0.82
CA PHE A 144 -3.12 -11.18 0.02
C PHE A 144 -4.44 -10.48 -0.34
N GLY A 145 -5.21 -10.98 -1.32
CA GLY A 145 -6.35 -10.25 -1.87
C GLY A 145 -7.64 -10.28 -1.06
N ALA A 146 -7.79 -11.18 -0.09
CA ALA A 146 -9.04 -11.44 0.62
C ALA A 146 -9.40 -10.32 1.62
N CYS A 147 -9.91 -9.19 1.16
CA CYS A 147 -10.35 -8.08 2.02
C CYS A 147 -11.85 -8.18 2.34
N THR A 148 -12.21 -8.09 3.63
CA THR A 148 -13.59 -8.02 4.13
C THR A 148 -13.91 -6.70 4.84
N VAL A 149 -13.11 -5.66 4.62
CA VAL A 149 -13.30 -4.28 5.11
C VAL A 149 -13.52 -4.21 6.63
N THR A 150 -12.69 -4.92 7.40
CA THR A 150 -12.79 -4.90 8.89
C THR A 150 -12.21 -3.64 9.53
N GLY A 151 -11.46 -2.81 8.80
CA GLY A 151 -10.85 -1.58 9.32
C GLY A 151 -9.61 -1.75 10.17
N SER A 152 -9.22 -2.98 10.53
CA SER A 152 -8.06 -3.23 11.39
C SER A 152 -6.74 -2.69 10.83
N CYS A 153 -6.61 -2.65 9.51
CA CYS A 153 -5.40 -2.16 8.82
C CYS A 153 -5.17 -0.65 9.03
N GLU A 154 -6.24 0.15 8.96
CA GLU A 154 -6.17 1.59 9.24
C GLU A 154 -5.91 1.85 10.73
N ALA A 155 -6.59 1.08 11.60
CA ALA A 155 -6.47 1.25 13.05
C ALA A 155 -5.03 1.04 13.58
N VAL A 156 -4.23 0.20 12.93
CA VAL A 156 -2.84 -0.10 13.34
C VAL A 156 -1.80 0.61 12.49
N CYS A 157 -2.21 1.39 11.49
CA CYS A 157 -1.27 2.03 10.59
C CYS A 157 -0.48 3.13 11.31
N PRO A 158 0.87 3.04 11.38
CA PRO A 158 1.69 4.07 12.03
C PRO A 158 1.77 5.35 11.21
N LYS A 159 1.18 5.37 10.02
CA LYS A 159 1.10 6.50 9.10
C LYS A 159 -0.34 6.92 8.79
N GLU A 160 -1.30 6.37 9.53
CA GLU A 160 -2.72 6.72 9.46
C GLU A 160 -3.31 6.71 8.03
N ILE A 161 -2.84 5.75 7.21
CA ILE A 161 -3.35 5.58 5.84
C ILE A 161 -4.83 5.22 5.88
N SER A 162 -5.68 6.04 5.23
CA SER A 162 -7.12 5.87 5.23
C SER A 162 -7.61 4.69 4.37
N LEU A 163 -8.70 4.06 4.83
CA LEU A 163 -9.46 3.07 4.06
C LEU A 163 -10.05 3.62 2.76
N ASP A 164 -10.23 4.92 2.64
CA ASP A 164 -10.75 5.57 1.42
C ASP A 164 -9.85 5.27 0.20
N PHE A 165 -8.58 5.04 0.42
CA PHE A 165 -7.67 4.62 -0.65
C PHE A 165 -8.02 3.24 -1.21
N ILE A 166 -8.58 2.33 -0.40
CA ILE A 166 -9.07 1.02 -0.87
C ILE A 166 -10.28 1.23 -1.79
N ALA A 167 -11.22 2.07 -1.40
CA ALA A 167 -12.39 2.39 -2.23
C ALA A 167 -11.97 3.02 -3.56
N ARG A 168 -11.00 3.94 -3.52
CA ARG A 168 -10.41 4.54 -4.74
C ARG A 168 -9.74 3.49 -5.64
N MET A 169 -8.92 2.62 -5.07
CA MET A 169 -8.26 1.55 -5.81
C MET A 169 -9.27 0.62 -6.47
N ASN A 170 -10.32 0.21 -5.76
CA ASN A 170 -11.37 -0.65 -6.29
C ASN A 170 -12.11 0.00 -7.47
N ARG A 171 -12.37 1.32 -7.40
CA ARG A 171 -12.93 2.08 -8.51
C ARG A 171 -12.00 2.06 -9.72
N ASP A 172 -10.72 2.34 -9.51
CA ASP A 172 -9.73 2.36 -10.60
C ASP A 172 -9.55 0.95 -11.21
N TYR A 173 -9.62 -0.09 -10.38
CA TYR A 173 -9.59 -1.47 -10.84
C TYR A 173 -10.81 -1.82 -11.71
N ALA A 174 -12.01 -1.46 -11.26
CA ALA A 174 -13.23 -1.67 -12.05
C ALA A 174 -13.17 -0.95 -13.41
N VAL A 175 -12.67 0.29 -13.43
CA VAL A 175 -12.47 1.02 -14.69
C VAL A 175 -11.44 0.33 -15.58
N SER A 176 -10.37 -0.22 -15.01
CA SER A 176 -9.33 -0.94 -15.76
C SER A 176 -9.85 -2.17 -16.49
N LEU A 177 -10.85 -2.84 -15.91
CA LEU A 177 -11.49 -4.02 -16.54
C LEU A 177 -12.38 -3.63 -17.73
N ILE A 178 -13.00 -2.44 -17.69
CA ILE A 178 -13.87 -1.94 -18.76
C ILE A 178 -13.06 -1.38 -19.92
N GLN A 179 -11.94 -0.68 -19.64
CA GLN A 179 -11.13 -0.03 -20.67
C GLN A 179 -10.28 -1.00 -21.51
N GLY A 180 -10.12 -2.25 -21.05
CA GLY A 180 -9.27 -3.24 -21.69
C GLY A 180 -7.77 -2.91 -21.61
N ASP A 181 -6.93 -3.86 -22.04
CA ASP A 181 -5.48 -3.60 -22.14
C ASP A 181 -5.23 -2.79 -23.42
N PRO A 182 -4.57 -1.60 -23.36
CA PRO A 182 -4.26 -0.80 -24.56
C PRO A 182 -3.54 -1.59 -25.67
N LYS A 183 -2.88 -2.68 -25.34
CA LYS A 183 -2.25 -3.57 -26.32
C LYS A 183 -3.24 -4.44 -27.11
N GLN A 184 -4.43 -4.71 -26.57
CA GLN A 184 -5.45 -5.49 -27.29
C GLN A 184 -6.24 -4.62 -28.28
N VAL A 185 -6.36 -3.32 -28.03
CA VAL A 185 -7.05 -2.39 -28.93
C VAL A 185 -6.21 -2.04 -30.14
N ALA A 186 -4.88 -2.04 -30.03
CA ALA A 186 -3.96 -1.75 -31.14
C ALA A 186 -3.71 -2.95 -32.08
N GLY A 187 -4.10 -4.16 -31.71
CA GLY A 187 -3.91 -5.41 -32.48
C GLY A 187 -5.12 -5.84 -33.35
N GLY A 188 -6.23 -5.11 -33.31
CA GLY A 188 -7.47 -5.45 -33.97
C GLY A 188 -7.66 -4.87 -35.39
N GLY A 189 -6.60 -4.42 -36.03
CA GLY A 189 -6.67 -3.78 -37.37
C GLY A 189 -5.60 -4.25 -38.34
N ALA A 190 -5.58 -5.55 -38.65
CA ALA A 190 -4.92 -6.06 -39.86
C ALA A 190 -5.42 -7.49 -40.12
N GLY A 191 -6.45 -7.61 -40.87
CA GLY A 191 -6.99 -8.82 -41.49
C GLY A 191 -7.86 -8.45 -42.66
#